data_167955943a7bfe5445e2b64358f40f07
#
_entry.id   167955943a7bfe5445e2b64358f40f07
#
_cell.length_a   1.000
_cell.length_b   1.000
_cell.length_c   1.000
_cell.angle_alpha   90.00
_cell.angle_beta   90.00
_cell.angle_gamma   90.00
#
_symmetry.space_group_name_H-M   'P 1'
#
loop_
_entity.id
_entity.type
_entity.pdbx_description
1 polymer ?
#
loop_
_entity_poly.entity_id
_entity_poly.type
_entity_poly.pdbx_seq_one_letter_code
_entity_poly.pdbx_strand_id
1 'polypeptide(L)'
;DEGSVRWLTQAMRGKGFLDGKEMASAFRLLRSNSLIWQYVVHGYLYGETPPPFDVLYWNMDTTRMPFAMHAWYLRELYLHNNLIRGDALTLGGQPIDLGRIRQPLYAVTAEDDHIAPWQQCFRICNHVPAEKRFVLSSSGHILGIVNPPVTPPKRSYHVGVAHRRDRFQQWQARAEEHAGSWWEDWMAWLKPQAGPLVDARPAATKH
;
A
#
# COMPACT_ATOMS: atom_id res chain seq x y z
N ASP A 1 -15.05 12.01 9.30
CA ASP A 1 -15.82 13.26 9.18
C ASP A 1 -14.94 14.46 9.54
N GLU A 2 -15.46 15.67 9.33
CA GLU A 2 -14.76 16.94 9.55
C GLU A 2 -14.41 17.15 11.04
N GLY A 3 -15.29 16.75 11.95
CA GLY A 3 -15.08 16.82 13.40
C GLY A 3 -13.88 15.99 13.84
N SER A 4 -13.76 14.75 13.32
CA SER A 4 -12.63 13.85 13.61
C SER A 4 -11.31 14.42 13.10
N VAL A 5 -11.28 14.96 11.88
CA VAL A 5 -10.07 15.58 11.31
C VAL A 5 -9.67 16.81 12.11
N ARG A 6 -10.64 17.65 12.51
CA ARG A 6 -10.39 18.83 13.36
C ARG A 6 -9.81 18.43 14.71
N TRP A 7 -10.38 17.44 15.37
CA TRP A 7 -9.90 16.94 16.66
C TRP A 7 -8.48 16.38 16.58
N LEU A 8 -8.19 15.51 15.62
CA LEU A 8 -6.85 14.95 15.40
C LEU A 8 -5.83 16.05 15.12
N THR A 9 -6.18 17.01 14.27
CA THR A 9 -5.33 18.15 13.92
C THR A 9 -5.04 19.01 15.16
N GLN A 10 -6.03 19.27 16.00
CA GLN A 10 -5.85 20.04 17.23
C GLN A 10 -4.95 19.31 18.24
N ALA A 11 -5.11 18.00 18.40
CA ALA A 11 -4.28 17.20 19.31
C ALA A 11 -2.79 17.21 18.94
N MET A 12 -2.45 17.24 17.66
CA MET A 12 -1.07 17.28 17.16
C MET A 12 -0.44 18.69 17.21
N ARG A 13 -1.26 19.75 17.24
CA ARG A 13 -0.79 21.12 17.05
C ARG A 13 0.23 21.55 18.10
N GLY A 14 0.04 21.15 19.35
CA GLY A 14 0.94 21.49 20.46
C GLY A 14 2.32 20.83 20.35
N LYS A 15 2.38 19.62 19.80
CA LYS A 15 3.64 18.87 19.60
C LYS A 15 4.35 19.23 18.29
N GLY A 16 3.65 19.77 17.31
CA GLY A 16 4.19 20.07 15.99
C GLY A 16 4.35 18.87 15.07
N PHE A 17 4.04 17.65 15.51
CA PHE A 17 4.14 16.41 14.74
C PHE A 17 3.20 15.32 15.28
N LEU A 18 2.92 14.32 14.44
CA LEU A 18 2.35 13.03 14.86
C LEU A 18 3.49 12.08 15.22
N ASP A 19 3.45 11.52 16.42
CA ASP A 19 4.38 10.46 16.82
C ASP A 19 3.97 9.12 16.19
N GLY A 20 4.94 8.42 15.60
CA GLY A 20 4.71 7.12 14.98
C GLY A 20 4.19 6.07 15.98
N LYS A 21 4.55 6.16 17.27
CA LYS A 21 4.04 5.27 18.30
C LYS A 21 2.54 5.47 18.57
N GLU A 22 2.05 6.70 18.49
CA GLU A 22 0.61 6.99 18.63
C GLU A 22 -0.17 6.39 17.46
N MET A 23 0.36 6.51 16.23
CA MET A 23 -0.22 5.90 15.05
C MET A 23 -0.21 4.36 15.12
N ALA A 24 0.93 3.76 15.51
CA ALA A 24 1.06 2.32 15.70
C ALA A 24 0.07 1.78 16.75
N SER A 25 -0.18 2.53 17.83
CA SER A 25 -1.16 2.17 18.86
C SER A 25 -2.59 2.16 18.31
N ALA A 26 -2.95 3.15 17.47
CA ALA A 26 -4.25 3.17 16.81
C ALA A 26 -4.45 1.94 15.89
N PHE A 27 -3.44 1.57 15.11
CA PHE A 27 -3.51 0.36 14.26
C PHE A 27 -3.60 -0.94 15.07
N ARG A 28 -2.89 -1.03 16.21
CA ARG A 28 -2.99 -2.19 17.12
C ARG A 28 -4.39 -2.35 17.69
N LEU A 29 -5.06 -1.25 18.03
CA LEU A 29 -6.43 -1.28 18.54
C LEU A 29 -7.44 -1.76 17.48
N LEU A 30 -7.24 -1.43 16.20
CA LEU A 30 -8.10 -1.90 15.11
C LEU A 30 -8.09 -3.43 14.95
N ARG A 31 -7.00 -4.10 15.35
CA ARG A 31 -6.85 -5.56 15.32
C ARG A 31 -6.36 -6.11 16.65
N SER A 32 -6.97 -5.69 17.74
CA SER A 32 -6.56 -6.04 19.09
C SER A 32 -6.47 -7.55 19.33
N ASN A 33 -7.36 -8.35 18.76
CA ASN A 33 -7.32 -9.81 18.90
C ASN A 33 -6.02 -10.43 18.37
N SER A 34 -5.59 -10.05 17.18
CA SER A 34 -4.39 -10.63 16.55
C SER A 34 -3.08 -9.93 16.96
N LEU A 35 -3.13 -8.66 17.37
CA LEU A 35 -1.95 -7.88 17.66
C LEU A 35 -1.69 -7.64 19.15
N ILE A 36 -2.64 -7.95 20.01
CA ILE A 36 -2.54 -7.81 21.48
C ILE A 36 -2.94 -9.11 22.17
N TRP A 37 -4.19 -9.51 22.06
CA TRP A 37 -4.74 -10.60 22.85
C TRP A 37 -4.14 -11.95 22.51
N GLN A 38 -3.82 -12.22 21.27
CA GLN A 38 -3.12 -13.45 20.88
C GLN A 38 -1.78 -13.61 21.63
N TYR A 39 -0.99 -12.54 21.72
CA TYR A 39 0.29 -12.57 22.45
C TYR A 39 0.09 -12.74 23.96
N VAL A 40 -0.95 -12.11 24.52
CA VAL A 40 -1.30 -12.29 25.93
C VAL A 40 -1.69 -13.74 26.22
N VAL A 41 -2.56 -14.33 25.40
CA VAL A 41 -2.99 -15.72 25.58
C VAL A 41 -1.82 -16.70 25.44
N HIS A 42 -1.05 -16.59 24.36
CA HIS A 42 0.06 -17.53 24.13
C HIS A 42 1.20 -17.33 25.16
N GLY A 43 1.57 -16.08 25.45
CA GLY A 43 2.66 -15.80 26.38
C GLY A 43 2.30 -16.05 27.85
N TYR A 44 1.14 -15.54 28.31
CA TYR A 44 0.76 -15.63 29.72
C TYR A 44 0.01 -16.90 30.08
N LEU A 45 -0.96 -17.33 29.26
CA LEU A 45 -1.79 -18.48 29.61
C LEU A 45 -1.14 -19.80 29.19
N TYR A 46 -0.47 -19.85 28.05
CA TYR A 46 0.18 -21.08 27.57
C TYR A 46 1.67 -21.12 27.86
N GLY A 47 2.28 -20.03 28.29
CA GLY A 47 3.72 -19.98 28.59
C GLY A 47 4.61 -20.14 27.34
N GLU A 48 4.08 -19.89 26.17
CA GLU A 48 4.80 -20.01 24.92
C GLU A 48 5.71 -18.80 24.68
N THR A 49 6.93 -19.05 24.20
CA THR A 49 7.80 -17.97 23.73
C THR A 49 7.38 -17.58 22.31
N PRO A 50 7.09 -16.30 22.04
CA PRO A 50 6.77 -15.87 20.69
C PRO A 50 7.90 -16.25 19.72
N PRO A 51 7.58 -16.77 18.52
CA PRO A 51 8.60 -17.08 17.52
C PRO A 51 9.35 -15.81 17.14
N PRO A 52 10.67 -15.88 16.93
CA PRO A 52 11.44 -14.73 16.47
C PRO A 52 10.94 -14.26 15.10
N PHE A 53 10.67 -12.98 15.01
CA PHE A 53 10.17 -12.34 13.79
C PHE A 53 11.00 -11.08 13.49
N ASP A 54 11.99 -11.21 12.61
CA ASP A 54 12.96 -10.19 12.28
C ASP A 54 12.31 -8.91 11.69
N VAL A 55 11.28 -9.06 10.87
CA VAL A 55 10.50 -7.95 10.31
C VAL A 55 9.82 -7.11 11.38
N LEU A 56 9.57 -7.66 12.57
CA LEU A 56 8.94 -6.92 13.67
C LEU A 56 9.78 -5.74 14.13
N TYR A 57 11.11 -5.89 14.20
CA TYR A 57 12.02 -4.80 14.58
C TYR A 57 11.93 -3.64 13.58
N TRP A 58 11.98 -3.94 12.28
CA TRP A 58 11.78 -2.95 11.22
C TRP A 58 10.40 -2.27 11.32
N ASN A 59 9.34 -3.03 11.57
CA ASN A 59 7.98 -2.51 11.69
C ASN A 59 7.77 -1.62 12.94
N MET A 60 8.59 -1.79 13.97
CA MET A 60 8.60 -0.95 15.17
C MET A 60 9.36 0.37 14.99
N ASP A 61 10.21 0.47 13.98
CA ASP A 61 10.91 1.71 13.63
C ASP A 61 9.95 2.66 12.93
N THR A 62 9.60 3.74 13.60
CA THR A 62 8.56 4.67 13.17
C THR A 62 9.13 6.05 12.89
N THR A 63 8.61 6.69 11.85
CA THR A 63 8.97 8.07 11.47
C THR A 63 7.88 9.04 11.92
N ARG A 64 8.28 10.18 12.46
CA ARG A 64 7.36 11.27 12.80
C ARG A 64 6.87 11.97 11.56
N MET A 65 5.60 12.34 11.56
CA MET A 65 4.99 13.11 10.48
C MET A 65 4.77 14.56 10.92
N PRO A 66 5.35 15.56 10.23
CA PRO A 66 5.15 16.96 10.57
C PRO A 66 3.66 17.33 10.60
N PHE A 67 3.27 18.13 11.58
CA PHE A 67 1.87 18.56 11.77
C PHE A 67 1.22 19.12 10.49
N ALA A 68 1.89 20.06 9.83
CA ALA A 68 1.34 20.71 8.65
C ALA A 68 1.07 19.71 7.52
N MET A 69 2.00 18.78 7.29
CA MET A 69 1.86 17.72 6.28
C MET A 69 0.70 16.78 6.64
N HIS A 70 0.64 16.30 7.88
CA HIS A 70 -0.40 15.36 8.29
C HIS A 70 -1.79 15.99 8.29
N ALA A 71 -1.93 17.22 8.78
CA ALA A 71 -3.19 17.96 8.76
C ALA A 71 -3.70 18.20 7.33
N TRP A 72 -2.79 18.56 6.41
CA TRP A 72 -3.09 18.68 4.99
C TRP A 72 -3.55 17.34 4.40
N TYR A 73 -2.79 16.26 4.67
CA TYR A 73 -3.07 14.91 4.19
C TYR A 73 -4.46 14.42 4.64
N LEU A 74 -4.79 14.56 5.92
CA LEU A 74 -6.10 14.19 6.45
C LEU A 74 -7.23 14.97 5.80
N ARG A 75 -7.07 16.28 5.61
CA ARG A 75 -8.12 17.12 5.04
C ARG A 75 -8.28 16.88 3.53
N GLU A 76 -7.18 16.98 2.78
CA GLU A 76 -7.25 16.98 1.32
C GLU A 76 -7.47 15.59 0.73
N LEU A 77 -6.82 14.55 1.31
CA LEU A 77 -6.88 13.20 0.75
C LEU A 77 -7.95 12.34 1.41
N TYR A 78 -8.07 12.36 2.75
CA TYR A 78 -9.04 11.51 3.44
C TYR A 78 -10.44 12.13 3.53
N LEU A 79 -10.55 13.40 3.89
CA LEU A 79 -11.85 14.04 4.08
C LEU A 79 -12.49 14.44 2.75
N HIS A 80 -11.75 15.16 1.91
CA HIS A 80 -12.30 15.72 0.67
C HIS A 80 -12.02 14.85 -0.57
N ASN A 81 -11.05 13.93 -0.49
CA ASN A 81 -10.60 13.10 -1.61
C ASN A 81 -10.28 13.94 -2.86
N ASN A 82 -9.57 15.04 -2.66
CA ASN A 82 -9.28 16.00 -3.72
C ASN A 82 -8.29 15.47 -4.78
N LEU A 83 -7.54 14.40 -4.47
CA LEU A 83 -6.61 13.80 -5.43
C LEU A 83 -7.31 13.28 -6.70
N ILE A 84 -8.56 12.83 -6.59
CA ILE A 84 -9.32 12.33 -7.75
C ILE A 84 -10.01 13.43 -8.57
N ARG A 85 -9.92 14.68 -8.09
CA ARG A 85 -10.50 15.85 -8.76
C ARG A 85 -9.37 16.59 -9.50
N GLY A 86 -9.44 16.62 -10.82
CA GLY A 86 -8.43 17.29 -11.63
C GLY A 86 -8.20 18.75 -11.16
N ASP A 87 -6.94 19.10 -10.97
CA ASP A 87 -6.46 20.44 -10.58
C ASP A 87 -6.96 20.97 -9.21
N ALA A 88 -7.65 20.13 -8.41
CA ALA A 88 -8.09 20.52 -7.06
C ALA A 88 -6.93 20.66 -6.05
N LEU A 89 -5.81 20.01 -6.31
CA LEU A 89 -4.60 20.10 -5.50
C LEU A 89 -3.47 20.79 -6.27
N THR A 90 -2.67 21.56 -5.54
CA THR A 90 -1.43 22.17 -6.06
C THR A 90 -0.27 21.78 -5.16
N LEU A 91 0.78 21.17 -5.72
CA LEU A 91 2.00 20.79 -5.03
C LEU A 91 3.22 21.39 -5.74
N GLY A 92 4.07 22.08 -5.00
CA GLY A 92 5.23 22.77 -5.60
C GLY A 92 4.86 23.78 -6.72
N GLY A 93 3.70 24.41 -6.61
CA GLY A 93 3.19 25.34 -7.64
C GLY A 93 2.57 24.66 -8.87
N GLN A 94 2.54 23.31 -8.91
CA GLN A 94 1.99 22.57 -10.04
C GLN A 94 0.61 21.97 -9.69
N PRO A 95 -0.41 22.17 -10.55
CA PRO A 95 -1.71 21.54 -10.36
C PRO A 95 -1.63 20.03 -10.61
N ILE A 96 -2.28 19.26 -9.77
CA ILE A 96 -2.27 17.79 -9.81
C ILE A 96 -3.56 17.27 -10.46
N ASP A 97 -3.37 16.45 -11.50
CA ASP A 97 -4.46 15.75 -12.16
C ASP A 97 -4.02 14.34 -12.57
N LEU A 98 -4.63 13.31 -12.00
CA LEU A 98 -4.37 11.91 -12.35
C LEU A 98 -4.71 11.62 -13.82
N GLY A 99 -5.62 12.40 -14.40
CA GLY A 99 -5.99 12.32 -15.82
C GLY A 99 -4.86 12.68 -16.79
N ARG A 100 -3.74 13.25 -16.30
CA ARG A 100 -2.55 13.58 -17.13
C ARG A 100 -1.52 12.46 -17.15
N ILE A 101 -1.66 11.40 -16.34
CA ILE A 101 -0.72 10.27 -16.32
C ILE A 101 -0.86 9.49 -17.63
N ARG A 102 0.24 9.39 -18.37
CA ARG A 102 0.33 8.68 -19.66
C ARG A 102 1.19 7.41 -19.58
N GLN A 103 2.03 7.31 -18.56
CA GLN A 103 2.89 6.17 -18.33
C GLN A 103 2.03 4.94 -17.99
N PRO A 104 2.35 3.77 -18.56
CA PRO A 104 1.69 2.52 -18.19
C PRO A 104 1.72 2.31 -16.68
N LEU A 105 0.62 1.85 -16.12
CA LEU A 105 0.46 1.62 -14.69
C LEU A 105 0.39 0.14 -14.39
N TYR A 106 1.22 -0.31 -13.45
CA TYR A 106 1.14 -1.63 -12.84
C TYR A 106 0.64 -1.48 -11.40
N ALA A 107 -0.54 -2.00 -11.10
CA ALA A 107 -1.18 -1.84 -9.81
C ALA A 107 -1.35 -3.19 -9.12
N VAL A 108 -0.81 -3.33 -7.92
CA VAL A 108 -0.89 -4.57 -7.12
C VAL A 108 -1.78 -4.33 -5.91
N THR A 109 -2.67 -5.27 -5.67
CA THR A 109 -3.54 -5.31 -4.50
C THR A 109 -3.55 -6.70 -3.88
N ALA A 110 -4.04 -6.82 -2.66
CA ALA A 110 -4.16 -8.10 -1.98
C ALA A 110 -5.61 -8.40 -1.62
N GLU A 111 -6.00 -9.67 -1.78
CA GLU A 111 -7.39 -10.12 -1.63
C GLU A 111 -7.93 -9.91 -0.22
N ASP A 112 -7.11 -10.24 0.79
CA ASP A 112 -7.46 -10.14 2.21
C ASP A 112 -6.96 -8.81 2.84
N ASP A 113 -6.67 -7.79 2.02
CA ASP A 113 -6.23 -6.50 2.53
C ASP A 113 -7.39 -5.72 3.15
N HIS A 114 -7.37 -5.64 4.48
CA HIS A 114 -8.38 -4.92 5.26
C HIS A 114 -8.04 -3.44 5.49
N ILE A 115 -6.80 -3.02 5.17
CA ILE A 115 -6.32 -1.63 5.31
C ILE A 115 -6.55 -0.86 4.01
N ALA A 116 -6.17 -1.47 2.88
CA ALA A 116 -6.38 -0.94 1.54
C ALA A 116 -7.22 -1.93 0.70
N PRO A 117 -8.54 -2.03 0.93
CA PRO A 117 -9.39 -3.01 0.26
C PRO A 117 -9.27 -2.90 -1.25
N TRP A 118 -9.01 -4.04 -1.91
CA TRP A 118 -8.80 -4.09 -3.36
C TRP A 118 -9.92 -3.45 -4.19
N GLN A 119 -11.16 -3.49 -3.70
CA GLN A 119 -12.30 -2.86 -4.36
C GLN A 119 -12.13 -1.34 -4.50
N GLN A 120 -11.51 -0.71 -3.51
CA GLN A 120 -11.21 0.72 -3.54
C GLN A 120 -9.99 1.00 -4.42
N CYS A 121 -8.97 0.15 -4.34
CA CYS A 121 -7.76 0.27 -5.16
C CYS A 121 -8.07 0.09 -6.66
N PHE A 122 -8.99 -0.81 -7.01
CA PHE A 122 -9.42 -1.03 -8.40
C PHE A 122 -10.00 0.24 -9.05
N ARG A 123 -10.51 1.18 -8.27
CA ARG A 123 -11.06 2.45 -8.79
C ARG A 123 -10.01 3.30 -9.50
N ILE A 124 -8.71 3.07 -9.28
CA ILE A 124 -7.64 3.76 -10.02
C ILE A 124 -7.83 3.63 -11.54
N CYS A 125 -8.45 2.56 -11.99
CA CYS A 125 -8.76 2.32 -13.40
C CYS A 125 -9.63 3.41 -14.04
N ASN A 126 -10.41 4.12 -13.23
CA ASN A 126 -11.27 5.20 -13.69
C ASN A 126 -10.59 6.57 -13.72
N HIS A 127 -9.51 6.74 -12.97
CA HIS A 127 -8.83 8.04 -12.79
C HIS A 127 -7.60 8.21 -13.67
N VAL A 128 -6.89 7.13 -13.97
CA VAL A 128 -5.70 7.15 -14.83
C VAL A 128 -6.07 6.67 -16.24
N PRO A 129 -5.85 7.47 -17.30
CA PRO A 129 -6.20 7.08 -18.67
C PRO A 129 -5.21 6.11 -19.32
N ALA A 130 -3.97 6.04 -18.81
CA ALA A 130 -2.93 5.13 -19.33
C ALA A 130 -3.36 3.66 -19.29
N GLU A 131 -2.64 2.80 -20.00
CA GLU A 131 -2.81 1.35 -19.90
C GLU A 131 -2.55 0.90 -18.46
N LYS A 132 -3.38 0.01 -17.96
CA LYS A 132 -3.32 -0.49 -16.58
C LYS A 132 -3.27 -2.00 -16.57
N ARG A 133 -2.18 -2.55 -16.04
CA ARG A 133 -2.08 -3.95 -15.65
C ARG A 133 -2.41 -4.04 -14.16
N PHE A 134 -3.48 -4.73 -13.84
CA PHE A 134 -3.97 -4.86 -12.47
C PHE A 134 -3.73 -6.27 -11.96
N VAL A 135 -3.28 -6.37 -10.72
CA VAL A 135 -2.98 -7.63 -10.04
C VAL A 135 -3.76 -7.70 -8.74
N LEU A 136 -4.43 -8.82 -8.52
CA LEU A 136 -5.00 -9.22 -7.25
C LEU A 136 -4.23 -10.43 -6.72
N SER A 137 -3.36 -10.20 -5.74
CA SER A 137 -2.58 -11.25 -5.08
C SER A 137 -3.37 -11.86 -3.94
N SER A 138 -3.25 -13.15 -3.74
CA SER A 138 -3.80 -13.82 -2.57
C SER A 138 -3.11 -13.36 -1.27
N SER A 139 -3.76 -13.56 -0.09
CA SER A 139 -3.26 -13.15 1.22
C SER A 139 -3.50 -11.68 1.57
N GLY A 140 -2.98 -11.24 2.73
CA GLY A 140 -3.30 -9.93 3.33
C GLY A 140 -2.33 -8.81 2.97
N HIS A 141 -2.50 -7.68 3.64
CA HIS A 141 -1.86 -6.39 3.41
C HIS A 141 -0.34 -6.44 3.18
N ILE A 142 0.40 -7.21 3.95
CA ILE A 142 1.87 -7.31 3.84
C ILE A 142 2.25 -8.47 2.93
N LEU A 143 1.81 -9.67 3.25
CA LEU A 143 2.25 -10.89 2.58
C LEU A 143 1.72 -11.02 1.15
N GLY A 144 0.57 -10.45 0.85
CA GLY A 144 0.04 -10.38 -0.52
C GLY A 144 0.86 -9.44 -1.42
N ILE A 145 1.39 -8.36 -0.87
CA ILE A 145 2.19 -7.38 -1.61
C ILE A 145 3.66 -7.80 -1.68
N VAL A 146 4.27 -8.17 -0.55
CA VAL A 146 5.68 -8.65 -0.54
C VAL A 146 5.83 -9.94 -1.36
N ASN A 147 4.94 -10.91 -1.14
CA ASN A 147 4.79 -12.17 -1.90
C ASN A 147 6.07 -12.64 -2.63
N PRO A 148 7.17 -12.95 -1.91
CA PRO A 148 8.42 -13.31 -2.55
C PRO A 148 8.26 -14.60 -3.38
N PRO A 149 8.95 -14.72 -4.53
CA PRO A 149 8.95 -15.94 -5.29
C PRO A 149 9.62 -17.06 -4.47
N VAL A 150 8.91 -18.15 -4.24
CA VAL A 150 9.36 -19.32 -3.48
C VAL A 150 8.97 -20.62 -4.20
N THR A 151 9.77 -21.66 -4.01
CA THR A 151 9.50 -22.99 -4.57
C THR A 151 9.35 -24.01 -3.44
N PRO A 152 8.22 -24.78 -3.35
CA PRO A 152 7.04 -24.66 -4.23
C PRO A 152 6.24 -23.38 -3.98
N PRO A 153 5.42 -22.94 -4.95
CA PRO A 153 4.57 -21.76 -4.79
C PRO A 153 3.62 -21.88 -3.58
N LYS A 154 3.56 -20.81 -2.78
CA LYS A 154 2.68 -20.79 -1.58
C LYS A 154 1.43 -19.92 -1.76
N ARG A 155 1.38 -19.14 -2.84
CA ARG A 155 0.32 -18.17 -3.11
C ARG A 155 -0.05 -18.20 -4.59
N SER A 156 -1.09 -17.47 -4.93
CA SER A 156 -1.50 -17.24 -6.31
C SER A 156 -1.82 -15.76 -6.53
N TYR A 157 -1.99 -15.37 -7.76
CA TYR A 157 -2.45 -14.04 -8.12
C TYR A 157 -3.25 -14.08 -9.41
N HIS A 158 -4.19 -13.15 -9.54
CA HIS A 158 -4.89 -12.87 -10.77
C HIS A 158 -4.28 -11.63 -11.42
N VAL A 159 -4.08 -11.65 -12.74
CA VAL A 159 -3.50 -10.53 -13.48
C VAL A 159 -4.20 -10.32 -14.80
N GLY A 160 -4.36 -9.06 -15.20
CA GLY A 160 -4.95 -8.72 -16.49
C GLY A 160 -5.01 -7.21 -16.74
N VAL A 161 -5.26 -6.84 -17.99
CA VAL A 161 -5.48 -5.44 -18.36
C VAL A 161 -6.82 -4.98 -17.82
N ALA A 162 -6.80 -3.85 -17.10
CA ALA A 162 -8.00 -3.21 -16.59
C ALA A 162 -8.34 -1.97 -17.43
N HIS A 163 -9.56 -1.94 -17.95
CA HIS A 163 -10.05 -0.85 -18.78
C HIS A 163 -10.81 0.19 -17.97
N ARG A 164 -10.88 1.38 -18.49
CA ARG A 164 -11.69 2.46 -17.90
C ARG A 164 -13.16 2.03 -17.84
N ARG A 165 -13.81 2.26 -16.69
CA ARG A 165 -15.20 1.86 -16.41
C ARG A 165 -15.45 0.36 -16.28
N ASP A 166 -14.42 -0.48 -16.29
CA ASP A 166 -14.62 -1.88 -15.93
C ASP A 166 -15.22 -1.98 -14.54
N ARG A 167 -16.17 -2.87 -14.39
CA ARG A 167 -16.54 -3.43 -13.10
C ARG A 167 -15.51 -4.49 -12.74
N PHE A 168 -15.22 -4.65 -11.48
CA PHE A 168 -14.24 -5.65 -11.03
C PHE A 168 -14.54 -7.05 -11.58
N GLN A 169 -15.79 -7.49 -11.56
CA GLN A 169 -16.20 -8.79 -12.06
C GLN A 169 -15.90 -8.97 -13.56
N GLN A 170 -15.99 -7.90 -14.34
CA GLN A 170 -15.66 -7.93 -15.78
C GLN A 170 -14.15 -8.07 -15.99
N TRP A 171 -13.34 -7.40 -15.17
CA TRP A 171 -11.91 -7.57 -15.18
C TRP A 171 -11.53 -8.98 -14.70
N GLN A 172 -12.08 -9.45 -13.57
CA GLN A 172 -11.80 -10.77 -13.00
C GLN A 172 -12.12 -11.91 -13.97
N ALA A 173 -13.21 -11.82 -14.72
CA ALA A 173 -13.57 -12.81 -15.71
C ALA A 173 -12.59 -12.92 -16.90
N ARG A 174 -11.72 -11.92 -17.09
CA ARG A 174 -10.68 -11.89 -18.13
C ARG A 174 -9.28 -12.06 -17.56
N ALA A 175 -9.13 -11.92 -16.26
CA ALA A 175 -7.84 -12.05 -15.60
C ALA A 175 -7.37 -13.50 -15.60
N GLU A 176 -6.09 -13.68 -15.76
CA GLU A 176 -5.44 -15.00 -15.70
C GLU A 176 -5.01 -15.27 -14.26
N GLU A 177 -5.26 -16.48 -13.79
CA GLU A 177 -4.77 -16.93 -12.49
C GLU A 177 -3.43 -17.66 -12.64
N HIS A 178 -2.46 -17.29 -11.82
CA HIS A 178 -1.13 -17.88 -11.77
C HIS A 178 -0.78 -18.31 -10.34
N ALA A 179 -0.15 -19.47 -10.20
CA ALA A 179 0.46 -19.87 -8.95
C ALA A 179 1.79 -19.11 -8.75
N GLY A 180 2.09 -18.71 -7.52
CA GLY A 180 3.36 -18.10 -7.16
C GLY A 180 3.29 -16.60 -6.93
N SER A 181 4.35 -15.92 -7.33
CA SER A 181 4.56 -14.50 -7.06
C SER A 181 4.23 -13.64 -8.29
N TRP A 182 3.54 -12.54 -8.10
CA TRP A 182 3.30 -11.51 -9.11
C TRP A 182 4.59 -10.80 -9.57
N TRP A 183 5.70 -10.94 -8.85
CA TRP A 183 6.99 -10.33 -9.21
C TRP A 183 7.50 -10.78 -10.57
N GLU A 184 7.27 -12.03 -10.95
CA GLU A 184 7.71 -12.54 -12.25
C GLU A 184 6.96 -11.85 -13.39
N ASP A 185 5.67 -11.69 -13.25
CA ASP A 185 4.84 -10.94 -14.21
C ASP A 185 5.24 -9.46 -14.27
N TRP A 186 5.48 -8.83 -13.12
CA TRP A 186 5.94 -7.45 -13.04
C TRP A 186 7.28 -7.26 -13.75
N MET A 187 8.24 -8.16 -13.54
CA MET A 187 9.54 -8.12 -14.21
C MET A 187 9.40 -8.27 -15.73
N ALA A 188 8.53 -9.16 -16.19
CA ALA A 188 8.25 -9.32 -17.62
C ALA A 188 7.62 -8.06 -18.22
N TRP A 189 6.69 -7.43 -17.50
CA TRP A 189 6.06 -6.17 -17.89
C TRP A 189 7.01 -4.98 -17.88
N LEU A 190 7.92 -4.90 -16.89
CA LEU A 190 8.87 -3.80 -16.75
C LEU A 190 10.02 -3.86 -17.78
N LYS A 191 10.50 -5.07 -18.10
CA LYS A 191 11.68 -5.28 -18.95
C LYS A 191 11.65 -4.49 -20.28
N PRO A 192 10.58 -4.46 -21.07
CA PRO A 192 10.54 -3.69 -22.31
C PRO A 192 10.63 -2.17 -22.08
N GLN A 193 10.31 -1.69 -20.89
CA GLN A 193 10.28 -0.27 -20.53
C GLN A 193 11.57 0.21 -19.86
N ALA A 194 12.41 -0.72 -19.38
CA ALA A 194 13.62 -0.41 -18.62
C ALA A 194 14.81 0.04 -19.49
N GLY A 195 14.74 -0.14 -20.82
CA GLY A 195 15.85 0.14 -21.73
C GLY A 195 16.92 -0.98 -21.75
N PRO A 196 18.04 -0.76 -22.43
CA PRO A 196 19.13 -1.73 -22.51
C PRO A 196 19.83 -1.90 -21.16
N LEU A 197 20.41 -3.07 -20.95
CA LEU A 197 21.27 -3.31 -19.79
C LEU A 197 22.51 -2.41 -19.89
N VAL A 198 22.90 -1.85 -18.75
CA VAL A 198 24.13 -1.07 -18.59
C VAL A 198 24.99 -1.72 -17.51
N ASP A 199 26.30 -1.44 -17.51
CA ASP A 199 27.20 -1.95 -16.50
C ASP A 199 26.77 -1.53 -15.10
N ALA A 200 26.86 -2.45 -14.14
CA ALA A 200 26.58 -2.16 -12.75
C ALA A 200 27.56 -1.10 -12.22
N ARG A 201 27.06 -0.13 -11.48
CA ARG A 201 27.94 0.79 -10.75
C ARG A 201 28.77 -0.02 -9.75
N PRO A 202 30.09 0.22 -9.65
CA PRO A 202 30.90 -0.42 -8.63
C PRO A 202 30.33 -0.08 -7.26
N ALA A 203 30.33 -1.07 -6.35
CA ALA A 203 29.93 -0.83 -4.96
C ALA A 203 30.86 0.25 -4.36
N ALA A 204 30.27 1.22 -3.68
CA ALA A 204 31.06 2.23 -2.97
C ALA A 204 31.97 1.51 -1.96
N THR A 205 33.27 1.59 -2.14
CA THR A 205 34.24 1.16 -1.12
C THR A 205 34.00 2.01 0.13
N LYS A 206 33.64 1.36 1.23
CA LYS A 206 33.61 2.04 2.55
C LYS A 206 35.04 2.49 2.84
N HIS A 207 35.26 3.79 2.88
CA HIS A 207 36.43 4.39 3.46
C HIS A 207 36.26 4.48 4.98
#